data_d7086cf5099c2e5127256d908fadb666
#
_entry.id   d7086cf5099c2e5127256d908fadb666
#
_cell.length_a   1.000
_cell.length_b   1.000
_cell.length_c   1.000
_cell.angle_alpha   90.00
_cell.angle_beta   90.00
_cell.angle_gamma   90.00
#
_symmetry.space_group_name_H-M   'P 1'
#
loop_
_entity.id
_entity.type
_entity.pdbx_description
1 polymer ?
#
loop_
_entity_poly.entity_id
_entity_poly.type
_entity_poly.pdbx_seq_one_letter_code
_entity_poly.pdbx_strand_id
1 'polypeptide(L)'
;DLKGNSVLIGMPGSGMAASALKLLQFHGLDEVNTNLKYAYFTELEGNPRIDAAIVTAGILNSDLVELLETGNYRIIPVEYAQAFCEKNAFFSPIVIHKGLYRMGDILLPHDIPTVATTALLVGREKLSHKVVDQILLASFEKASYMQSPVMLNIEEVRQQQDLKLHPRAMQYFHPADQIGYMANVMESLAALKELAVAFVAGLYLLWDRWRRQHEKEVTARLSKDKEKLDILLAQTVDIERKYPDSHSLETLQGMLHRIMQIKIQALEELTHESLRGDRVFLIFMTQC
;
A
#
# COMPACT_ATOMS: atom_id res chain seq x y z
N ASP A 1 25.49 6.50 50.10
CA ASP A 1 26.18 7.58 49.36
C ASP A 1 27.29 6.97 48.49
N LEU A 2 27.22 7.20 47.17
CA LEU A 2 28.23 6.70 46.22
C LEU A 2 29.45 7.63 46.05
N LYS A 3 29.45 8.77 46.73
CA LYS A 3 30.50 9.76 46.66
C LYS A 3 31.83 9.20 47.21
N GLY A 4 32.87 9.29 46.43
CA GLY A 4 34.20 8.75 46.76
C GLY A 4 34.34 7.24 46.55
N ASN A 5 33.28 6.51 46.25
CA ASN A 5 33.28 5.07 46.02
C ASN A 5 33.59 4.69 44.59
N SER A 6 34.04 3.44 44.40
CA SER A 6 34.28 2.85 43.07
C SER A 6 33.01 2.23 42.50
N VAL A 7 32.50 2.75 41.39
CA VAL A 7 31.22 2.35 40.80
C VAL A 7 31.38 1.83 39.42
N LEU A 8 30.93 0.60 39.16
CA LEU A 8 30.81 0.02 37.80
C LEU A 8 29.59 0.63 37.09
N ILE A 9 29.84 1.06 35.83
CA ILE A 9 28.79 1.71 35.03
C ILE A 9 28.55 1.03 33.66
N GLY A 10 29.15 -0.14 33.44
CA GLY A 10 29.04 -0.86 32.16
C GLY A 10 30.17 -0.51 31.21
N MET A 11 30.21 -1.19 30.06
CA MET A 11 31.28 -1.01 29.08
C MET A 11 31.19 0.37 28.39
N PRO A 12 32.32 0.94 27.98
CA PRO A 12 32.36 2.21 27.26
C PRO A 12 31.46 2.18 26.03
N GLY A 13 30.61 3.19 25.83
CA GLY A 13 29.71 3.29 24.68
C GLY A 13 28.46 2.39 24.76
N SER A 14 28.28 1.64 25.84
CA SER A 14 27.06 0.85 26.05
C SER A 14 25.89 1.71 26.55
N GLY A 15 24.67 1.22 26.30
CA GLY A 15 23.45 1.82 26.87
C GLY A 15 23.45 1.83 28.41
N MET A 16 24.06 0.80 29.03
CA MET A 16 24.25 0.74 30.48
C MET A 16 25.09 1.93 30.99
N ALA A 17 26.25 2.18 30.35
CA ALA A 17 27.12 3.30 30.71
C ALA A 17 26.41 4.64 30.53
N ALA A 18 25.69 4.81 29.42
CA ALA A 18 24.94 6.02 29.16
C ALA A 18 23.82 6.27 30.19
N SER A 19 23.09 5.23 30.57
CA SER A 19 22.04 5.30 31.59
C SER A 19 22.62 5.60 32.97
N ALA A 20 23.71 4.91 33.32
CA ALA A 20 24.39 5.11 34.60
C ALA A 20 24.92 6.54 34.76
N LEU A 21 25.59 7.08 33.71
CA LEU A 21 26.09 8.47 33.75
C LEU A 21 24.97 9.48 33.92
N LYS A 22 23.81 9.31 33.26
CA LYS A 22 22.66 10.19 33.43
C LYS A 22 22.11 10.13 34.86
N LEU A 23 22.01 8.94 35.44
CA LEU A 23 21.53 8.76 36.81
C LEU A 23 22.48 9.40 37.83
N LEU A 24 23.79 9.17 37.70
CA LEU A 24 24.81 9.77 38.53
C LEU A 24 24.78 11.30 38.42
N GLN A 25 24.76 11.85 37.24
CA GLN A 25 24.68 13.29 36.98
C GLN A 25 23.45 13.93 37.64
N PHE A 26 22.29 13.26 37.61
CA PHE A 26 21.08 13.73 38.24
C PHE A 26 21.27 13.88 39.77
N HIS A 27 22.03 12.96 40.37
CA HIS A 27 22.37 12.98 41.82
C HIS A 27 23.62 13.83 42.15
N GLY A 28 24.15 14.58 41.18
CA GLY A 28 25.33 15.42 41.37
C GLY A 28 26.64 14.63 41.52
N LEU A 29 26.65 13.41 40.98
CA LEU A 29 27.82 12.53 40.95
C LEU A 29 28.45 12.54 39.53
N ASP A 30 29.75 12.67 39.50
CA ASP A 30 30.56 12.72 38.26
C ASP A 30 31.92 12.01 38.43
N GLU A 31 32.73 12.02 37.42
CA GLU A 31 34.09 11.43 37.44
C GLU A 31 35.05 12.11 38.42
N VAL A 32 34.73 13.30 38.89
CA VAL A 32 35.55 14.06 39.84
C VAL A 32 35.32 13.59 41.27
N ASN A 33 34.07 13.29 41.59
CA ASN A 33 33.65 12.95 42.93
C ASN A 33 33.29 11.48 43.16
N THR A 34 33.41 10.64 42.07
CA THR A 34 33.13 9.21 42.10
C THR A 34 34.15 8.49 41.24
N ASN A 35 34.69 7.38 41.69
CA ASN A 35 35.65 6.60 40.91
C ASN A 35 34.91 5.66 39.94
N LEU A 36 34.59 6.14 38.72
CA LEU A 36 33.89 5.37 37.72
C LEU A 36 34.76 4.30 37.08
N LYS A 37 34.22 3.09 37.00
CA LYS A 37 34.88 1.94 36.36
C LYS A 37 34.02 1.44 35.21
N TYR A 38 34.64 1.22 34.06
CA TYR A 38 34.00 0.74 32.84
C TYR A 38 34.21 -0.77 32.70
N ALA A 39 33.31 -1.55 33.22
CA ALA A 39 33.30 -3.00 33.10
C ALA A 39 31.87 -3.56 33.25
N TYR A 40 31.70 -4.85 32.97
CA TYR A 40 30.42 -5.49 33.17
C TYR A 40 30.15 -5.71 34.65
N PHE A 41 28.91 -5.64 35.11
CA PHE A 41 28.59 -5.64 36.53
C PHE A 41 28.96 -6.94 37.27
N THR A 42 29.13 -8.07 36.56
CA THR A 42 29.57 -9.33 37.16
C THR A 42 31.00 -9.23 37.70
N GLU A 43 31.81 -8.25 37.25
CA GLU A 43 33.14 -8.01 37.82
C GLU A 43 33.09 -7.45 39.26
N LEU A 44 31.89 -7.13 39.75
CA LEU A 44 31.65 -6.81 41.17
C LEU A 44 32.01 -8.03 42.05
N GLU A 45 31.69 -9.24 41.54
CA GLU A 45 31.98 -10.46 42.25
C GLU A 45 33.47 -10.71 42.37
N GLY A 46 33.91 -10.92 43.62
CA GLY A 46 35.32 -11.20 43.89
C GLY A 46 36.30 -10.03 43.77
N ASN A 47 35.80 -8.81 43.48
CA ASN A 47 36.64 -7.62 43.41
C ASN A 47 36.40 -6.63 44.57
N PRO A 48 37.12 -6.73 45.67
CA PRO A 48 36.90 -5.90 46.84
C PRO A 48 37.23 -4.40 46.65
N ARG A 49 37.72 -4.02 45.45
CA ARG A 49 38.00 -2.62 45.11
C ARG A 49 36.82 -1.91 44.44
N ILE A 50 35.70 -2.62 44.27
CA ILE A 50 34.50 -2.08 43.66
C ILE A 50 33.37 -2.11 44.71
N ASP A 51 32.83 -0.95 44.95
CA ASP A 51 31.84 -0.75 46.03
C ASP A 51 30.40 -0.92 45.55
N ALA A 52 30.12 -0.59 44.27
CA ALA A 52 28.79 -0.66 43.69
C ALA A 52 28.80 -0.85 42.19
N ALA A 53 27.68 -1.26 41.65
CA ALA A 53 27.44 -1.29 40.18
C ALA A 53 26.06 -0.69 39.88
N ILE A 54 25.98 0.08 38.76
CA ILE A 54 24.71 0.50 38.22
C ILE A 54 24.40 -0.46 37.05
N VAL A 55 23.34 -1.24 37.20
CA VAL A 55 22.97 -2.31 36.31
C VAL A 55 21.72 -1.93 35.49
N THR A 56 21.83 -1.98 34.15
CA THR A 56 20.67 -1.91 33.26
C THR A 56 20.53 -3.27 32.60
N ALA A 57 19.61 -4.07 33.06
CA ALA A 57 19.38 -5.43 32.60
C ALA A 57 17.88 -5.77 32.70
N GLY A 58 17.48 -6.88 32.06
CA GLY A 58 16.13 -7.42 32.28
C GLY A 58 15.93 -7.80 33.75
N ILE A 59 14.72 -7.65 34.23
CA ILE A 59 14.38 -7.88 35.64
C ILE A 59 14.68 -9.33 36.12
N LEU A 60 14.66 -10.29 35.19
CA LEU A 60 15.01 -11.71 35.44
C LEU A 60 16.36 -12.09 34.78
N ASN A 61 17.28 -11.14 34.63
CA ASN A 61 18.60 -11.43 34.11
C ASN A 61 19.32 -12.43 35.02
N SER A 62 19.82 -13.55 34.43
CA SER A 62 20.44 -14.67 35.16
C SER A 62 21.65 -14.23 35.98
N ASP A 63 22.54 -13.41 35.38
CA ASP A 63 23.77 -12.98 36.04
C ASP A 63 23.47 -12.08 37.22
N LEU A 64 22.40 -11.24 37.15
CA LEU A 64 21.97 -10.43 38.25
C LEU A 64 21.35 -11.28 39.37
N VAL A 65 20.53 -12.26 39.01
CA VAL A 65 19.94 -13.19 39.96
C VAL A 65 21.02 -13.97 40.70
N GLU A 66 21.98 -14.56 39.96
CA GLU A 66 23.11 -15.31 40.53
C GLU A 66 23.95 -14.45 41.49
N LEU A 67 24.26 -13.19 41.09
CA LEU A 67 24.97 -12.25 41.95
C LEU A 67 24.23 -11.98 43.26
N LEU A 68 22.93 -11.79 43.22
CA LEU A 68 22.11 -11.57 44.40
C LEU A 68 21.98 -12.82 45.30
N GLU A 69 21.92 -14.01 44.69
CA GLU A 69 21.82 -15.29 45.41
C GLU A 69 23.05 -15.60 46.25
N THR A 70 24.20 -14.98 45.97
CA THR A 70 25.39 -15.09 46.86
C THR A 70 25.13 -14.52 48.25
N GLY A 71 24.12 -13.65 48.44
CA GLY A 71 23.83 -12.95 49.67
C GLY A 71 24.82 -11.83 50.04
N ASN A 72 25.83 -11.62 49.23
CA ASN A 72 26.85 -10.58 49.50
C ASN A 72 26.46 -9.19 48.99
N TYR A 73 25.42 -9.14 48.13
CA TYR A 73 24.98 -7.91 47.46
C TYR A 73 23.53 -7.59 47.76
N ARG A 74 23.19 -6.32 47.70
CA ARG A 74 21.82 -5.83 47.86
C ARG A 74 21.48 -4.80 46.80
N ILE A 75 20.21 -4.73 46.39
CA ILE A 75 19.73 -3.68 45.53
C ILE A 75 19.50 -2.39 46.35
N ILE A 76 19.96 -1.26 45.83
CA ILE A 76 19.81 0.06 46.46
C ILE A 76 18.66 0.77 45.73
N PRO A 77 17.71 1.36 46.44
CA PRO A 77 16.65 2.17 45.82
C PRO A 77 17.23 3.40 45.14
N VAL A 78 16.64 3.76 44.00
CA VAL A 78 16.94 5.01 43.30
C VAL A 78 16.06 6.10 43.94
N GLU A 79 16.68 6.97 44.74
CA GLU A 79 16.00 8.10 45.29
C GLU A 79 15.51 9.07 44.23
N TYR A 80 14.37 9.68 44.41
CA TYR A 80 13.76 10.61 43.44
C TYR A 80 13.55 10.04 42.04
N ALA A 81 13.32 8.72 41.91
CA ALA A 81 13.13 8.04 40.63
C ALA A 81 12.09 8.73 39.72
N GLN A 82 10.97 9.19 40.31
CA GLN A 82 9.93 9.93 39.63
C GLN A 82 10.47 11.23 39.01
N ALA A 83 11.14 12.06 39.80
CA ALA A 83 11.70 13.34 39.35
C ALA A 83 12.80 13.16 38.31
N PHE A 84 13.58 12.07 38.41
CA PHE A 84 14.55 11.71 37.40
C PHE A 84 13.86 11.39 36.04
N CYS A 85 12.79 10.61 36.04
CA CYS A 85 12.04 10.25 34.86
C CYS A 85 11.34 11.46 34.19
N GLU A 86 10.81 12.38 34.99
CA GLU A 86 10.23 13.64 34.47
C GLU A 86 11.24 14.48 33.68
N LYS A 87 12.52 14.45 34.08
CA LYS A 87 13.61 15.11 33.33
C LYS A 87 14.19 14.31 32.19
N ASN A 88 13.93 13.02 32.16
CA ASN A 88 14.52 12.08 31.20
C ASN A 88 13.46 11.15 30.62
N ALA A 89 12.81 11.57 29.54
CA ALA A 89 11.65 10.91 28.94
C ALA A 89 11.87 9.44 28.50
N PHE A 90 13.15 9.00 28.36
CA PHE A 90 13.47 7.60 28.03
C PHE A 90 13.33 6.65 29.22
N PHE A 91 13.15 7.17 30.43
CA PHE A 91 13.01 6.38 31.64
C PHE A 91 11.59 6.47 32.19
N SER A 92 11.17 5.38 32.81
CA SER A 92 9.90 5.29 33.53
C SER A 92 10.17 4.83 34.95
N PRO A 93 9.48 5.39 35.98
CA PRO A 93 9.61 4.93 37.35
C PRO A 93 8.95 3.55 37.45
N ILE A 94 9.66 2.61 38.08
CA ILE A 94 9.12 1.28 38.39
C ILE A 94 9.45 0.91 39.85
N VAL A 95 8.77 -0.12 40.33
CA VAL A 95 9.02 -0.69 41.64
C VAL A 95 9.38 -2.18 41.46
N ILE A 96 10.52 -2.59 41.99
CA ILE A 96 10.85 -3.99 42.14
C ILE A 96 10.18 -4.45 43.42
N HIS A 97 9.16 -5.31 43.28
CA HIS A 97 8.37 -5.75 44.39
C HIS A 97 9.11 -6.73 45.30
N LYS A 98 8.85 -6.62 46.59
CA LYS A 98 9.34 -7.57 47.59
C LYS A 98 9.07 -9.00 47.17
N GLY A 99 10.01 -9.89 47.49
CA GLY A 99 9.93 -11.32 47.16
C GLY A 99 10.31 -11.66 45.73
N LEU A 100 10.62 -10.67 44.84
CA LEU A 100 11.02 -10.96 43.46
C LEU A 100 12.39 -11.65 43.41
N TYR A 101 13.36 -11.18 44.17
CA TYR A 101 14.70 -11.75 44.21
C TYR A 101 14.97 -12.44 45.55
N ARG A 102 15.77 -13.50 45.51
CA ARG A 102 16.37 -14.11 46.68
C ARG A 102 17.77 -13.51 46.89
N MET A 103 18.10 -13.15 48.13
CA MET A 103 19.42 -12.66 48.50
C MET A 103 19.97 -13.59 49.57
N GLY A 104 20.72 -14.62 49.17
CA GLY A 104 21.05 -15.77 50.00
C GLY A 104 19.77 -16.48 50.47
N ASP A 105 19.60 -16.62 51.77
CA ASP A 105 18.43 -17.27 52.38
C ASP A 105 17.22 -16.33 52.52
N ILE A 106 17.37 -15.04 52.22
CA ILE A 106 16.35 -14.03 52.48
C ILE A 106 15.75 -13.57 51.15
N LEU A 107 14.42 -13.57 51.05
CA LEU A 107 13.73 -12.91 49.93
C LEU A 107 13.85 -11.37 50.09
N LEU A 108 13.85 -10.67 48.97
CA LEU A 108 13.84 -9.20 48.94
C LEU A 108 12.77 -8.67 49.93
N PRO A 109 13.16 -8.01 51.01
CA PRO A 109 12.25 -7.74 52.14
C PRO A 109 11.29 -6.58 51.92
N HIS A 110 11.66 -5.65 51.05
CA HIS A 110 10.92 -4.41 50.79
C HIS A 110 10.79 -4.14 49.31
N ASP A 111 9.80 -3.36 48.94
CA ASP A 111 9.66 -2.80 47.61
C ASP A 111 10.79 -1.79 47.34
N ILE A 112 11.40 -1.86 46.16
CA ILE A 112 12.53 -1.00 45.80
C ILE A 112 12.12 -0.12 44.60
N PRO A 113 11.95 1.19 44.81
CA PRO A 113 11.75 2.12 43.72
C PRO A 113 13.02 2.21 42.86
N THR A 114 12.87 2.13 41.58
CA THR A 114 13.96 2.25 40.60
C THR A 114 13.45 2.84 39.30
N VAL A 115 14.28 2.88 38.29
CA VAL A 115 13.93 3.38 36.95
C VAL A 115 14.11 2.27 35.92
N ALA A 116 13.28 2.28 34.90
CA ALA A 116 13.37 1.38 33.76
C ALA A 116 13.48 2.14 32.45
N THR A 117 14.00 1.48 31.43
CA THR A 117 13.95 1.93 30.04
C THR A 117 13.41 0.82 29.17
N THR A 118 12.73 1.18 28.12
CA THR A 118 12.16 0.21 27.19
C THR A 118 13.27 -0.34 26.28
N ALA A 119 13.35 -1.68 26.19
CA ALA A 119 14.19 -2.35 25.22
C ALA A 119 13.53 -2.31 23.86
N LEU A 120 14.29 -1.91 22.84
CA LEU A 120 13.81 -1.79 21.46
C LEU A 120 14.53 -2.78 20.56
N LEU A 121 13.76 -3.48 19.74
CA LEU A 121 14.31 -4.29 18.66
C LEU A 121 14.46 -3.43 17.41
N VAL A 122 15.69 -3.15 17.00
CA VAL A 122 16.00 -2.32 15.85
C VAL A 122 16.37 -3.20 14.67
N GLY A 123 15.69 -3.03 13.55
CA GLY A 123 15.94 -3.72 12.29
C GLY A 123 16.29 -2.77 11.15
N ARG A 124 16.89 -3.30 10.09
CA ARG A 124 17.13 -2.53 8.87
C ARG A 124 15.79 -2.23 8.21
N GLU A 125 15.61 -1.04 7.61
CA GLU A 125 14.38 -0.64 6.91
C GLU A 125 13.99 -1.61 5.78
N LYS A 126 14.97 -2.24 5.13
CA LYS A 126 14.77 -3.22 4.04
C LYS A 126 14.60 -4.66 4.51
N LEU A 127 14.33 -4.90 5.79
CA LEU A 127 14.08 -6.24 6.30
C LEU A 127 12.83 -6.82 5.63
N SER A 128 12.86 -8.09 5.26
CA SER A 128 11.70 -8.69 4.58
C SER A 128 10.49 -8.79 5.52
N HIS A 129 9.29 -8.55 4.99
CA HIS A 129 8.04 -8.65 5.75
C HIS A 129 7.89 -10.00 6.46
N LYS A 130 8.30 -11.10 5.80
CA LYS A 130 8.26 -12.45 6.38
C LYS A 130 9.09 -12.57 7.66
N VAL A 131 10.28 -11.97 7.69
CA VAL A 131 11.14 -11.99 8.88
C VAL A 131 10.53 -11.14 9.99
N VAL A 132 9.99 -9.97 9.65
CA VAL A 132 9.29 -9.11 10.62
C VAL A 132 8.08 -9.83 11.21
N ASP A 133 7.28 -10.52 10.39
CA ASP A 133 6.15 -11.33 10.87
C ASP A 133 6.60 -12.41 11.87
N GLN A 134 7.67 -13.14 11.54
CA GLN A 134 8.20 -14.16 12.44
C GLN A 134 8.68 -13.57 13.78
N ILE A 135 9.32 -12.41 13.76
CA ILE A 135 9.73 -11.71 14.97
C ILE A 135 8.50 -11.29 15.79
N LEU A 136 7.51 -10.67 15.16
CA LEU A 136 6.30 -10.22 15.85
C LEU A 136 5.52 -11.39 16.47
N LEU A 137 5.34 -12.48 15.71
CA LEU A 137 4.69 -13.68 16.22
C LEU A 137 5.48 -14.28 17.39
N ALA A 138 6.80 -14.41 17.29
CA ALA A 138 7.64 -14.92 18.36
C ALA A 138 7.59 -14.02 19.61
N SER A 139 7.51 -12.69 19.43
CA SER A 139 7.50 -11.74 20.56
C SER A 139 6.14 -11.65 21.25
N PHE A 140 5.04 -11.76 20.52
CA PHE A 140 3.69 -11.50 21.01
C PHE A 140 2.78 -12.75 21.03
N GLU A 141 3.30 -13.93 20.67
CA GLU A 141 2.54 -15.14 20.89
C GLU A 141 2.34 -15.43 22.38
N LYS A 142 1.20 -15.99 22.70
CA LYS A 142 0.78 -16.26 24.09
C LYS A 142 1.82 -17.02 24.91
N ALA A 143 2.55 -17.96 24.31
CA ALA A 143 3.60 -18.71 24.97
C ALA A 143 4.81 -17.85 25.36
N SER A 144 5.25 -16.96 24.45
CA SER A 144 6.36 -16.03 24.71
C SER A 144 5.98 -14.99 25.77
N TYR A 145 4.77 -14.48 25.74
CA TYR A 145 4.27 -13.54 26.75
C TYR A 145 4.22 -14.17 28.15
N MET A 146 3.84 -15.45 28.25
CA MET A 146 3.82 -16.17 29.53
C MET A 146 5.22 -16.44 30.09
N GLN A 147 6.25 -16.55 29.23
CA GLN A 147 7.64 -16.75 29.63
C GLN A 147 8.35 -15.46 30.02
N SER A 148 7.84 -14.32 29.59
CA SER A 148 8.47 -13.01 29.80
C SER A 148 7.42 -11.97 30.24
N PRO A 149 6.98 -12.02 31.51
CA PRO A 149 5.89 -11.18 32.01
C PRO A 149 6.20 -9.66 32.00
N VAL A 150 7.45 -9.30 31.66
CA VAL A 150 7.91 -7.90 31.54
C VAL A 150 7.79 -7.36 30.12
N MET A 151 7.34 -8.17 29.17
CA MET A 151 7.07 -7.66 27.80
C MET A 151 5.85 -6.74 27.81
N LEU A 152 5.97 -5.62 27.12
CA LEU A 152 4.86 -4.72 26.86
C LEU A 152 3.76 -5.46 26.09
N ASN A 153 2.54 -5.24 26.48
CA ASN A 153 1.41 -5.73 25.70
C ASN A 153 1.23 -4.89 24.41
N ILE A 154 0.42 -5.38 23.48
CA ILE A 154 0.21 -4.70 22.18
C ILE A 154 -0.33 -3.28 22.35
N GLU A 155 -1.19 -3.05 23.34
CA GLU A 155 -1.77 -1.73 23.60
C GLU A 155 -0.72 -0.73 24.12
N GLU A 156 0.18 -1.18 24.97
CA GLU A 156 1.30 -0.37 25.45
C GLU A 156 2.27 -0.02 24.33
N VAL A 157 2.57 -0.98 23.44
CA VAL A 157 3.41 -0.73 22.25
C VAL A 157 2.76 0.28 21.31
N ARG A 158 1.44 0.23 21.13
CA ARG A 158 0.69 1.21 20.32
C ARG A 158 0.81 2.64 20.84
N GLN A 159 0.94 2.80 22.15
CA GLN A 159 1.07 4.12 22.78
C GLN A 159 2.50 4.68 22.69
N GLN A 160 3.49 3.82 22.52
CA GLN A 160 4.90 4.20 22.40
C GLN A 160 5.27 4.46 20.94
N GLN A 161 5.05 5.68 20.45
CA GLN A 161 5.31 6.03 19.03
C GLN A 161 6.58 6.87 18.81
N ASP A 162 7.54 6.82 19.74
CA ASP A 162 8.73 7.68 19.67
C ASP A 162 9.68 7.35 18.51
N LEU A 163 9.55 6.16 17.90
CA LEU A 163 10.39 5.72 16.80
C LEU A 163 9.57 5.26 15.59
N LYS A 164 10.10 5.51 14.39
CA LYS A 164 9.50 5.04 13.14
C LYS A 164 9.49 3.51 13.10
N LEU A 165 8.30 2.94 13.14
CA LEU A 165 8.11 1.50 13.00
C LEU A 165 8.38 1.02 11.57
N HIS A 166 8.87 -0.21 11.44
CA HIS A 166 8.92 -0.89 10.14
C HIS A 166 7.51 -0.99 9.56
N PRO A 167 7.28 -0.79 8.23
CA PRO A 167 5.95 -0.80 7.64
C PRO A 167 5.09 -2.02 8.01
N ARG A 168 5.70 -3.20 8.07
CA ARG A 168 5.01 -4.42 8.47
C ARG A 168 4.66 -4.45 9.97
N ALA A 169 5.52 -3.91 10.83
CA ALA A 169 5.21 -3.79 12.26
C ALA A 169 4.09 -2.76 12.49
N MET A 170 4.08 -1.65 11.76
CA MET A 170 2.98 -0.69 11.77
C MET A 170 1.64 -1.37 11.43
N GLN A 171 1.63 -2.20 10.39
CA GLN A 171 0.44 -2.97 10.01
C GLN A 171 -0.02 -3.94 11.10
N TYR A 172 0.90 -4.57 11.79
CA TYR A 172 0.59 -5.50 12.87
C TYR A 172 -0.01 -4.79 14.09
N PHE A 173 0.58 -3.66 14.49
CA PHE A 173 0.12 -2.91 15.66
C PHE A 173 -1.13 -2.05 15.38
N HIS A 174 -1.32 -1.58 14.15
CA HIS A 174 -2.44 -0.72 13.74
C HIS A 174 -3.26 -1.30 12.57
N PRO A 175 -3.91 -2.46 12.75
CA PRO A 175 -4.68 -3.09 11.68
C PRO A 175 -5.90 -2.26 11.25
N ALA A 176 -6.47 -1.48 12.15
CA ALA A 176 -7.63 -0.64 11.86
C ALA A 176 -7.32 0.49 10.86
N ASP A 177 -6.11 1.04 10.88
CA ASP A 177 -5.70 2.12 9.98
C ASP A 177 -5.65 1.63 8.51
N GLN A 178 -5.36 0.35 8.30
CA GLN A 178 -5.40 -0.26 6.97
C GLN A 178 -6.81 -0.44 6.44
N ILE A 179 -7.77 -0.80 7.28
CA ILE A 179 -9.17 -0.94 6.89
C ILE A 179 -9.70 0.42 6.43
N GLY A 180 -9.38 1.50 7.15
CA GLY A 180 -9.71 2.86 6.76
C GLY A 180 -9.08 3.28 5.43
N TYR A 181 -7.81 2.98 5.20
CA TYR A 181 -7.13 3.26 3.92
C TYR A 181 -7.75 2.46 2.77
N MET A 182 -7.99 1.16 2.95
CA MET A 182 -8.65 0.31 1.95
C MET A 182 -10.09 0.76 1.66
N ALA A 183 -10.83 1.19 2.67
CA ALA A 183 -12.17 1.76 2.49
C ALA A 183 -12.13 3.03 1.63
N ASN A 184 -11.22 3.96 1.91
CA ASN A 184 -11.03 5.17 1.12
C ASN A 184 -10.57 4.89 -0.32
N VAL A 185 -9.71 3.88 -0.52
CA VAL A 185 -9.30 3.43 -1.88
C VAL A 185 -10.49 2.82 -2.61
N MET A 186 -11.29 1.99 -1.95
CA MET A 186 -12.51 1.39 -2.53
C MET A 186 -13.56 2.45 -2.88
N GLU A 187 -13.74 3.47 -2.06
CA GLU A 187 -14.64 4.59 -2.33
C GLU A 187 -14.15 5.42 -3.52
N SER A 188 -12.86 5.69 -3.62
CA SER A 188 -12.24 6.34 -4.79
C SER A 188 -12.39 5.53 -6.07
N LEU A 189 -12.29 4.19 -6.00
CA LEU A 189 -12.53 3.28 -7.12
C LEU A 189 -14.01 3.22 -7.51
N ALA A 190 -14.93 3.37 -6.56
CA ALA A 190 -16.36 3.45 -6.84
C ALA A 190 -16.70 4.71 -7.66
N ALA A 191 -16.14 5.85 -7.32
CA ALA A 191 -16.27 7.09 -8.09
C ALA A 191 -15.68 6.97 -9.51
N LEU A 192 -14.53 6.30 -9.66
CA LEU A 192 -13.93 5.98 -10.97
C LEU A 192 -14.81 5.07 -11.81
N LYS A 193 -15.52 4.12 -11.21
CA LYS A 193 -16.45 3.24 -11.90
C LYS A 193 -17.63 4.01 -12.52
N GLU A 194 -18.21 4.97 -11.82
CA GLU A 194 -19.28 5.82 -12.34
C GLU A 194 -18.78 6.65 -13.53
N LEU A 195 -17.59 7.22 -13.44
CA LEU A 195 -16.95 7.99 -14.49
C LEU A 195 -16.65 7.12 -15.73
N ALA A 196 -16.19 5.88 -15.52
CA ALA A 196 -15.96 4.92 -16.59
C ALA A 196 -17.24 4.53 -17.32
N VAL A 197 -18.36 4.30 -16.59
CA VAL A 197 -19.65 4.02 -17.18
C VAL A 197 -20.16 5.21 -18.01
N ALA A 198 -20.05 6.44 -17.50
CA ALA A 198 -20.40 7.64 -18.23
C ALA A 198 -19.56 7.82 -19.51
N PHE A 199 -18.26 7.53 -19.43
CA PHE A 199 -17.35 7.59 -20.58
C PHE A 199 -17.71 6.57 -21.66
N VAL A 200 -17.96 5.31 -21.28
CA VAL A 200 -18.38 4.25 -22.21
C VAL A 200 -19.75 4.61 -22.86
N ALA A 201 -20.69 5.12 -22.08
CA ALA A 201 -21.97 5.58 -22.61
C ALA A 201 -21.80 6.74 -23.58
N GLY A 202 -20.92 7.69 -23.30
CA GLY A 202 -20.57 8.79 -24.20
C GLY A 202 -19.97 8.30 -25.53
N LEU A 203 -19.02 7.37 -25.46
CA LEU A 203 -18.42 6.74 -26.66
C LEU A 203 -19.47 5.98 -27.48
N TYR A 204 -20.37 5.27 -26.82
CA TYR A 204 -21.47 4.56 -27.51
C TYR A 204 -22.40 5.54 -28.24
N LEU A 205 -22.79 6.65 -27.63
CA LEU A 205 -23.61 7.68 -28.26
C LEU A 205 -22.91 8.35 -29.45
N LEU A 206 -21.61 8.60 -29.36
CA LEU A 206 -20.81 9.12 -30.48
C LEU A 206 -20.73 8.11 -31.62
N TRP A 207 -20.52 6.84 -31.32
CA TRP A 207 -20.48 5.77 -32.31
C TRP A 207 -21.82 5.58 -32.99
N ASP A 208 -22.95 5.57 -32.24
CA ASP A 208 -24.31 5.46 -32.78
C ASP A 208 -24.65 6.67 -33.68
N ARG A 209 -24.26 7.89 -33.26
CA ARG A 209 -24.41 9.09 -34.09
C ARG A 209 -23.61 9.01 -35.38
N TRP A 210 -22.38 8.57 -35.32
CA TRP A 210 -21.51 8.40 -36.49
C TRP A 210 -22.08 7.33 -37.45
N ARG A 211 -22.52 6.22 -36.92
CA ARG A 211 -23.17 5.14 -37.67
C ARG A 211 -24.42 5.65 -38.39
N ARG A 212 -25.31 6.37 -37.73
CA ARG A 212 -26.53 6.95 -38.35
C ARG A 212 -26.22 7.97 -39.42
N GLN A 213 -25.16 8.75 -39.32
CA GLN A 213 -24.72 9.65 -40.36
C GLN A 213 -24.25 8.87 -41.60
N HIS A 214 -23.48 7.83 -41.42
CA HIS A 214 -23.00 6.99 -42.50
C HIS A 214 -24.14 6.27 -43.23
N GLU A 215 -25.10 5.75 -42.51
CA GLU A 215 -26.31 5.13 -43.08
C GLU A 215 -27.14 6.14 -43.90
N LYS A 216 -27.25 7.40 -43.49
CA LYS A 216 -27.90 8.46 -44.26
C LYS A 216 -27.18 8.81 -45.55
N GLU A 217 -25.87 8.86 -45.53
CA GLU A 217 -25.07 9.13 -46.73
C GLU A 217 -25.18 8.01 -47.74
N VAL A 218 -25.17 6.76 -47.31
CA VAL A 218 -25.34 5.59 -48.16
C VAL A 218 -26.75 5.57 -48.79
N THR A 219 -27.79 5.80 -47.98
CA THR A 219 -29.18 5.84 -48.49
C THR A 219 -29.44 7.02 -49.45
N ALA A 220 -28.79 8.18 -49.18
CA ALA A 220 -28.90 9.34 -50.07
C ALA A 220 -28.19 9.12 -51.42
N ARG A 221 -27.07 8.41 -51.44
CA ARG A 221 -26.41 7.99 -52.72
C ARG A 221 -27.27 7.00 -53.47
N LEU A 222 -27.81 5.98 -52.82
CA LEU A 222 -28.66 4.98 -53.39
C LEU A 222 -29.93 5.58 -54.04
N SER A 223 -30.55 6.58 -53.39
CA SER A 223 -31.73 7.27 -53.92
C SER A 223 -31.39 8.07 -55.19
N LYS A 224 -30.26 8.76 -55.23
CA LYS A 224 -29.82 9.50 -56.43
C LYS A 224 -29.53 8.56 -57.61
N ASP A 225 -28.98 7.40 -57.33
CA ASP A 225 -28.68 6.43 -58.41
C ASP A 225 -29.96 5.75 -58.94
N LYS A 226 -30.98 5.56 -58.07
CA LYS A 226 -32.33 5.12 -58.50
C LYS A 226 -33.01 6.16 -59.38
N GLU A 227 -32.94 7.43 -59.01
CA GLU A 227 -33.51 8.52 -59.78
C GLU A 227 -32.87 8.61 -61.22
N LYS A 228 -31.54 8.39 -61.32
CA LYS A 228 -30.87 8.31 -62.62
C LYS A 228 -31.36 7.10 -63.44
N LEU A 229 -31.53 5.94 -62.81
CA LEU A 229 -32.07 4.76 -63.48
C LEU A 229 -33.48 5.00 -64.03
N ASP A 230 -34.35 5.65 -63.26
CA ASP A 230 -35.71 6.00 -63.68
C ASP A 230 -35.70 6.95 -64.88
N ILE A 231 -34.77 7.89 -64.96
CA ILE A 231 -34.58 8.81 -66.10
C ILE A 231 -34.15 8.02 -67.36
N LEU A 232 -33.22 7.11 -67.23
CA LEU A 232 -32.75 6.29 -68.35
C LEU A 232 -33.84 5.32 -68.86
N LEU A 233 -34.65 4.78 -67.93
CA LEU A 233 -35.78 3.94 -68.24
C LEU A 233 -36.90 4.73 -68.99
N ALA A 234 -37.15 5.97 -68.57
CA ALA A 234 -38.07 6.86 -69.29
C ALA A 234 -37.61 7.20 -70.69
N GLN A 235 -36.29 7.34 -70.95
CA GLN A 235 -35.75 7.58 -72.29
C GLN A 235 -35.91 6.37 -73.23
N THR A 236 -35.77 5.15 -72.70
CA THR A 236 -36.00 3.93 -73.54
C THR A 236 -37.45 3.78 -73.85
N VAL A 237 -38.36 4.03 -72.90
CA VAL A 237 -39.82 4.00 -73.11
C VAL A 237 -40.23 5.08 -74.17
N ASP A 238 -39.61 6.28 -74.18
CA ASP A 238 -39.91 7.35 -75.08
C ASP A 238 -39.48 6.97 -76.57
N ILE A 239 -38.39 6.26 -76.68
CA ILE A 239 -37.92 5.74 -77.93
C ILE A 239 -38.91 4.69 -78.51
N GLU A 240 -39.35 3.75 -77.71
CA GLU A 240 -40.35 2.75 -78.04
C GLU A 240 -41.70 3.38 -78.45
N ARG A 241 -42.11 4.46 -77.76
CA ARG A 241 -43.39 5.14 -77.99
C ARG A 241 -43.39 6.01 -79.27
N LYS A 242 -42.26 6.54 -79.66
CA LYS A 242 -42.16 7.43 -80.80
C LYS A 242 -42.17 6.68 -82.12
N TYR A 243 -41.90 5.35 -82.19
CA TYR A 243 -41.77 4.60 -83.36
C TYR A 243 -42.47 3.23 -83.39
N PRO A 244 -43.80 3.22 -83.07
CA PRO A 244 -44.50 1.95 -82.92
C PRO A 244 -44.64 1.13 -84.18
N ASP A 245 -44.48 1.69 -85.44
CA ASP A 245 -44.73 1.05 -86.74
C ASP A 245 -43.65 1.31 -87.78
N SER A 246 -42.40 1.48 -87.43
CA SER A 246 -41.34 1.72 -88.40
C SER A 246 -40.85 0.40 -89.03
N HIS A 247 -41.19 0.19 -90.30
CA HIS A 247 -40.76 -0.97 -91.09
C HIS A 247 -39.46 -0.75 -91.91
N SER A 248 -38.81 0.40 -91.77
CA SER A 248 -37.52 0.68 -92.48
C SER A 248 -36.34 0.16 -91.65
N LEU A 249 -35.48 -0.60 -92.36
CA LEU A 249 -34.28 -1.22 -91.79
C LEU A 249 -33.33 -0.18 -91.20
N GLU A 250 -33.25 0.99 -91.77
CA GLU A 250 -32.36 2.13 -91.36
C GLU A 250 -32.87 2.79 -90.07
N THR A 251 -34.17 2.89 -89.85
CA THR A 251 -34.79 3.41 -88.68
C THR A 251 -34.65 2.43 -87.48
N LEU A 252 -34.76 1.13 -87.72
CA LEU A 252 -34.51 0.07 -86.75
C LEU A 252 -33.06 0.02 -86.27
N GLN A 253 -32.09 0.19 -87.24
CA GLN A 253 -30.65 0.27 -86.85
C GLN A 253 -30.35 1.51 -85.99
N GLY A 254 -30.94 2.67 -86.30
CA GLY A 254 -30.79 3.89 -85.53
C GLY A 254 -31.33 3.77 -84.09
N MET A 255 -32.51 3.11 -83.93
CA MET A 255 -33.10 2.80 -82.64
C MET A 255 -32.22 1.86 -81.82
N LEU A 256 -31.76 0.78 -82.37
CA LEU A 256 -30.90 -0.18 -81.69
C LEU A 256 -29.61 0.49 -81.25
N HIS A 257 -29.01 1.34 -82.08
CA HIS A 257 -27.83 2.07 -81.67
C HIS A 257 -28.05 2.99 -80.49
N ARG A 258 -29.19 3.68 -80.44
CA ARG A 258 -29.56 4.61 -79.38
C ARG A 258 -29.89 3.91 -78.05
N ILE A 259 -30.58 2.77 -78.13
CA ILE A 259 -30.85 1.93 -76.94
C ILE A 259 -29.54 1.33 -76.42
N MET A 260 -28.61 0.89 -77.31
CA MET A 260 -27.29 0.43 -76.88
C MET A 260 -26.48 1.51 -76.20
N GLN A 261 -26.54 2.77 -76.68
CA GLN A 261 -25.88 3.91 -75.95
C GLN A 261 -26.44 4.15 -74.59
N ILE A 262 -27.78 4.13 -74.40
CA ILE A 262 -28.42 4.29 -73.09
C ILE A 262 -28.04 3.15 -72.15
N LYS A 263 -27.92 1.93 -72.72
CA LYS A 263 -27.50 0.75 -71.90
C LYS A 263 -26.03 0.86 -71.44
N ILE A 264 -25.13 1.33 -72.29
CA ILE A 264 -23.73 1.58 -71.93
C ILE A 264 -23.65 2.69 -70.89
N GLN A 265 -24.37 3.80 -71.08
CA GLN A 265 -24.42 4.89 -70.16
C GLN A 265 -24.95 4.46 -68.81
N ALA A 266 -25.98 3.61 -68.73
CA ALA A 266 -26.46 3.05 -67.47
C ALA A 266 -25.41 2.18 -66.75
N LEU A 267 -24.63 1.42 -67.53
CA LEU A 267 -23.56 0.59 -66.94
C LEU A 267 -22.35 1.41 -66.45
N GLU A 268 -22.07 2.55 -67.10
CA GLU A 268 -20.96 3.45 -66.70
C GLU A 268 -21.34 4.35 -65.51
N GLU A 269 -22.57 4.90 -65.50
CA GLU A 269 -22.99 5.84 -64.47
C GLU A 269 -23.44 5.17 -63.18
N LEU A 270 -23.93 3.91 -63.21
CA LEU A 270 -24.40 3.18 -62.03
C LEU A 270 -23.27 2.34 -61.44
N THR A 271 -22.48 2.99 -60.58
CA THR A 271 -21.31 2.39 -59.93
C THR A 271 -21.62 1.51 -58.71
N HIS A 272 -22.85 1.60 -58.15
CA HIS A 272 -23.17 0.91 -56.91
C HIS A 272 -23.58 -0.56 -57.17
N GLU A 273 -22.78 -1.49 -56.66
CA GLU A 273 -22.95 -2.95 -56.84
C GLU A 273 -24.32 -3.47 -56.38
N SER A 274 -24.95 -2.83 -55.41
CA SER A 274 -26.29 -3.16 -54.92
C SER A 274 -27.41 -2.85 -55.91
N LEU A 275 -27.23 -1.88 -56.81
CA LEU A 275 -28.19 -1.57 -57.88
C LEU A 275 -28.13 -2.55 -59.04
N ARG A 276 -26.97 -3.13 -59.31
CA ARG A 276 -26.81 -4.17 -60.35
C ARG A 276 -27.59 -5.44 -60.03
N GLY A 277 -27.91 -5.68 -58.72
CA GLY A 277 -28.76 -6.76 -58.24
C GLY A 277 -30.25 -6.38 -58.07
N ASP A 278 -30.61 -5.10 -58.25
CA ASP A 278 -32.00 -4.65 -58.12
C ASP A 278 -32.86 -5.16 -59.28
N ARG A 279 -34.04 -5.60 -58.96
CA ARG A 279 -35.03 -6.12 -59.91
C ARG A 279 -35.37 -5.12 -61.03
N VAL A 280 -35.39 -3.82 -60.71
CA VAL A 280 -35.64 -2.74 -61.68
C VAL A 280 -34.52 -2.63 -62.68
N PHE A 281 -33.25 -2.73 -62.24
CA PHE A 281 -32.09 -2.73 -63.11
C PHE A 281 -32.06 -3.96 -64.03
N LEU A 282 -32.39 -5.13 -63.49
CA LEU A 282 -32.50 -6.36 -64.29
C LEU A 282 -33.57 -6.27 -65.36
N ILE A 283 -34.75 -5.69 -65.02
CA ILE A 283 -35.83 -5.45 -65.99
C ILE A 283 -35.35 -4.47 -67.06
N PHE A 284 -34.73 -3.36 -66.69
CA PHE A 284 -34.17 -2.40 -67.65
C PHE A 284 -33.18 -3.07 -68.62
N MET A 285 -32.26 -3.85 -68.10
CA MET A 285 -31.25 -4.56 -68.93
C MET A 285 -31.84 -5.63 -69.84
N THR A 286 -33.01 -6.18 -69.53
CA THR A 286 -33.71 -7.18 -70.35
C THR A 286 -34.67 -6.58 -71.35
N GLN A 287 -35.22 -5.38 -71.08
CA GLN A 287 -36.09 -4.65 -71.99
C GLN A 287 -35.35 -3.89 -73.10
N CYS A 288 -34.14 -3.40 -72.77
CA CYS A 288 -33.25 -2.82 -73.77
C CYS A 288 -32.39 -3.89 -74.47
#